data_8df5cfaddf87ed1785f781e0839b7215
#
_entry.id   8df5cfaddf87ed1785f781e0839b7215
#
_cell.length_a   1.000
_cell.length_b   1.000
_cell.length_c   1.000
_cell.angle_alpha   90.00
_cell.angle_beta   90.00
_cell.angle_gamma   90.00
#
_symmetry.space_group_name_H-M   'P 1'
#
loop_
_entity.id
_entity.type
_entity.pdbx_description
1 polymer ?
#
loop_
_entity_poly.entity_id
_entity_poly.type
_entity_poly.pdbx_seq_one_letter_code
_entity_poly.pdbx_strand_id
1 'polypeptide(L)'
;MTIQEAQQKVDQWIKKYGVRYFNELTNMAILTEEVGEVARIMARQYGEQSEGTVSSSSADLADELADVLFVVICIANQTGIDLETAFSKNIQKKTSRDFDRHQQNYKLRFQEPNDENSV
;
A
#
# COMPACT_ATOMS: atom_id res chain seq x y z
N MET A 1 8.41 14.22 -2.67
CA MET A 1 8.04 13.56 -3.93
C MET A 1 6.54 13.44 -4.01
N THR A 2 5.93 13.93 -5.09
CA THR A 2 4.50 13.75 -5.35
C THR A 2 4.26 12.37 -5.97
N ILE A 3 2.99 11.95 -6.03
CA ILE A 3 2.62 10.70 -6.72
C ILE A 3 2.99 10.80 -8.20
N GLN A 4 2.74 11.96 -8.82
CA GLN A 4 3.10 12.18 -10.22
C GLN A 4 4.61 12.05 -10.44
N GLU A 5 5.40 12.64 -9.57
CA GLU A 5 6.86 12.51 -9.63
C GLU A 5 7.31 11.07 -9.43
N ALA A 6 6.66 10.34 -8.53
CA ALA A 6 6.96 8.92 -8.32
C ALA A 6 6.68 8.10 -9.58
N GLN A 7 5.57 8.36 -10.26
CA GLN A 7 5.24 7.70 -11.53
C GLN A 7 6.30 7.99 -12.59
N GLN A 8 6.76 9.23 -12.69
CA GLN A 8 7.81 9.62 -13.63
C GLN A 8 9.14 8.93 -13.32
N LYS A 9 9.51 8.88 -12.04
CA LYS A 9 10.76 8.23 -11.62
C LYS A 9 10.76 6.74 -11.90
N VAL A 10 9.64 6.07 -11.64
CA VAL A 10 9.51 4.63 -11.94
C VAL A 10 9.61 4.40 -13.45
N ASP A 11 8.95 5.21 -14.26
CA ASP A 11 9.00 5.06 -15.71
C ASP A 11 10.42 5.22 -16.23
N GLN A 12 11.14 6.24 -15.74
CA GLN A 12 12.55 6.46 -16.11
C GLN A 12 13.42 5.29 -15.68
N TRP A 13 13.20 4.77 -14.49
CA TRP A 13 13.95 3.63 -13.97
C TRP A 13 13.73 2.37 -14.81
N ILE A 14 12.48 2.08 -15.16
CA ILE A 14 12.15 0.92 -16.00
C ILE A 14 12.84 1.04 -17.36
N LYS A 15 12.77 2.21 -17.99
CA LYS A 15 13.38 2.42 -19.31
C LYS A 15 14.89 2.34 -19.27
N LYS A 16 15.50 2.79 -18.18
CA LYS A 16 16.95 2.81 -18.05
C LYS A 16 17.52 1.45 -17.64
N TYR A 17 16.89 0.77 -16.69
CA TYR A 17 17.44 -0.44 -16.09
C TYR A 17 16.62 -1.69 -16.36
N GLY A 18 15.31 -1.55 -16.52
CA GLY A 18 14.41 -2.68 -16.67
C GLY A 18 14.09 -3.06 -18.11
N VAL A 19 14.59 -2.30 -19.07
CA VAL A 19 14.34 -2.44 -20.50
C VAL A 19 12.90 -2.05 -20.87
N ARG A 20 11.90 -2.72 -20.32
CA ARG A 20 10.48 -2.43 -20.50
C ARG A 20 9.68 -2.95 -19.31
N TYR A 21 8.43 -2.53 -19.22
CA TYR A 21 7.52 -3.13 -18.23
C TYR A 21 7.25 -4.60 -18.59
N PHE A 22 7.13 -5.45 -17.56
CA PHE A 22 6.48 -6.73 -17.77
C PHE A 22 5.05 -6.50 -18.26
N ASN A 23 4.44 -7.49 -18.90
CA ASN A 23 3.05 -7.31 -19.30
C ASN A 23 2.14 -7.19 -18.07
N GLU A 24 0.92 -6.73 -18.29
CA GLU A 24 -0.02 -6.37 -17.23
C GLU A 24 -0.35 -7.56 -16.32
N LEU A 25 -0.51 -8.75 -16.89
CA LEU A 25 -0.81 -9.95 -16.12
C LEU A 25 0.38 -10.37 -15.25
N THR A 26 1.58 -10.26 -15.78
CA THR A 26 2.80 -10.55 -15.01
C THR A 26 2.94 -9.56 -13.86
N ASN A 27 2.72 -8.28 -14.12
CA ASN A 27 2.77 -7.27 -13.05
C ASN A 27 1.68 -7.48 -12.01
N MET A 28 0.50 -7.97 -12.40
CA MET A 28 -0.54 -8.32 -11.43
C MET A 28 -0.11 -9.48 -10.52
N ALA A 29 0.54 -10.49 -11.10
CA ALA A 29 1.08 -11.61 -10.33
C ALA A 29 2.16 -11.14 -9.35
N ILE A 30 3.06 -10.26 -9.80
CA ILE A 30 4.10 -9.68 -8.95
C ILE A 30 3.47 -8.87 -7.81
N LEU A 31 2.42 -8.08 -8.10
CA LEU A 31 1.70 -7.34 -7.07
C LEU A 31 1.18 -8.28 -5.98
N THR A 32 0.58 -9.39 -6.39
CA THR A 32 0.08 -10.40 -5.45
C THR A 32 1.22 -10.98 -4.59
N GLU A 33 2.37 -11.24 -5.20
CA GLU A 33 3.55 -11.71 -4.47
C GLU A 33 4.03 -10.68 -3.44
N GLU A 34 4.13 -9.42 -3.83
CA GLU A 34 4.58 -8.36 -2.93
C GLU A 34 3.61 -8.12 -1.77
N VAL A 35 2.30 -8.17 -2.05
CA VAL A 35 1.29 -8.12 -1.00
C VAL A 35 1.46 -9.31 -0.05
N GLY A 36 1.75 -10.49 -0.57
CA GLY A 36 2.04 -11.68 0.23
C GLY A 36 3.24 -11.49 1.15
N GLU A 37 4.30 -10.83 0.68
CA GLU A 37 5.46 -10.52 1.52
C GLU A 37 5.11 -9.58 2.67
N VAL A 38 4.29 -8.55 2.40
CA VAL A 38 3.77 -7.68 3.45
C VAL A 38 2.94 -8.49 4.45
N ALA A 39 2.06 -9.35 3.94
CA ALA A 39 1.21 -10.19 4.79
C ALA A 39 2.04 -11.11 5.70
N ARG A 40 3.13 -11.69 5.17
CA ARG A 40 4.02 -12.55 5.94
C ARG A 40 4.64 -11.80 7.13
N ILE A 41 5.14 -10.60 6.88
CA ILE A 41 5.75 -9.77 7.94
C ILE A 41 4.68 -9.37 8.97
N MET A 42 3.51 -8.91 8.50
CA MET A 42 2.43 -8.49 9.40
C MET A 42 1.94 -9.64 10.28
N ALA A 43 1.79 -10.84 9.70
CA ALA A 43 1.32 -12.01 10.45
C ALA A 43 2.30 -12.42 11.54
N ARG A 44 3.60 -12.31 11.29
CA ARG A 44 4.64 -12.68 12.25
C ARG A 44 4.89 -11.58 13.28
N GLN A 45 4.83 -10.34 12.86
CA GLN A 45 5.17 -9.22 13.74
C GLN A 45 4.01 -8.84 14.67
N TYR A 46 2.77 -8.92 14.17
CA TYR A 46 1.58 -8.48 14.89
C TYR A 46 0.56 -9.61 15.12
N GLY A 47 0.70 -10.72 14.43
CA GLY A 47 -0.19 -11.86 14.57
C GLY A 47 0.35 -12.92 15.53
N GLU A 48 -0.21 -14.11 15.43
CA GLU A 48 0.10 -15.22 16.35
C GLU A 48 1.11 -16.21 15.77
N GLN A 49 1.56 -15.99 14.54
CA GLN A 49 2.57 -16.86 13.93
C GLN A 49 3.96 -16.54 14.50
N SER A 50 4.76 -17.57 14.68
CA SER A 50 6.15 -17.42 15.09
C SER A 50 6.95 -16.69 14.03
N GLU A 51 7.87 -15.83 14.46
CA GLU A 51 8.81 -15.16 13.56
C GLU A 51 9.85 -16.13 12.96
N GLY A 52 9.95 -17.33 13.52
CA GLY A 52 10.96 -18.30 13.09
C GLY A 52 12.34 -17.91 13.59
N THR A 53 13.38 -18.17 12.77
CA THR A 53 14.77 -17.92 13.12
C THR A 53 15.22 -16.49 12.82
N VAL A 54 14.46 -15.77 12.00
CA VAL A 54 14.77 -14.38 11.60
C VAL A 54 13.60 -13.48 11.95
N SER A 55 13.87 -12.49 12.77
CA SER A 55 12.90 -11.50 13.17
C SER A 55 12.77 -10.42 12.10
N SER A 56 11.52 -10.04 11.76
CA SER A 56 11.26 -8.96 10.83
C SER A 56 11.29 -7.62 11.55
N SER A 57 11.85 -6.61 10.91
CA SER A 57 11.96 -5.26 11.44
C SER A 57 10.96 -4.31 10.77
N SER A 58 10.80 -3.11 11.37
CA SER A 58 10.02 -2.03 10.73
C SER A 58 10.61 -1.61 9.40
N ALA A 59 11.94 -1.69 9.26
CA ALA A 59 12.61 -1.37 8.00
C ALA A 59 12.23 -2.38 6.92
N ASP A 60 12.11 -3.67 7.26
CA ASP A 60 11.67 -4.70 6.32
C ASP A 60 10.24 -4.46 5.87
N LEU A 61 9.35 -4.10 6.78
CA LEU A 61 7.96 -3.76 6.44
C LEU A 61 7.91 -2.55 5.53
N ALA A 62 8.70 -1.52 5.81
CA ALA A 62 8.76 -0.31 4.99
C ALA A 62 9.20 -0.65 3.56
N ASP A 63 10.21 -1.49 3.41
CA ASP A 63 10.70 -1.89 2.10
C ASP A 63 9.65 -2.68 1.32
N GLU A 64 8.98 -3.62 1.97
CA GLU A 64 7.94 -4.41 1.31
C GLU A 64 6.72 -3.56 0.93
N LEU A 65 6.35 -2.58 1.75
CA LEU A 65 5.29 -1.63 1.38
C LEU A 65 5.71 -0.78 0.17
N ALA A 66 6.98 -0.39 0.11
CA ALA A 66 7.51 0.34 -1.04
C ALA A 66 7.49 -0.53 -2.30
N ASP A 67 7.78 -1.84 -2.18
CA ASP A 67 7.69 -2.76 -3.31
C ASP A 67 6.25 -2.87 -3.85
N VAL A 68 5.26 -2.93 -2.96
CA VAL A 68 3.85 -2.91 -3.37
C VAL A 68 3.54 -1.63 -4.15
N LEU A 69 3.95 -0.49 -3.62
CA LEU A 69 3.72 0.80 -4.26
C LEU A 69 4.39 0.87 -5.64
N PHE A 70 5.62 0.36 -5.74
CA PHE A 70 6.36 0.34 -6.99
C PHE A 70 5.58 -0.43 -8.07
N VAL A 71 5.05 -1.60 -7.76
CA VAL A 71 4.30 -2.40 -8.73
C VAL A 71 2.97 -1.75 -9.09
N VAL A 72 2.28 -1.16 -8.12
CA VAL A 72 1.04 -0.39 -8.40
C VAL A 72 1.35 0.73 -9.40
N ILE A 73 2.45 1.45 -9.20
CA ILE A 73 2.86 2.52 -10.10
C ILE A 73 3.19 1.96 -11.49
N CYS A 74 3.87 0.81 -11.58
CA CYS A 74 4.13 0.17 -12.87
C CYS A 74 2.85 -0.11 -13.64
N ILE A 75 1.85 -0.67 -12.97
CA ILE A 75 0.55 -0.97 -13.59
C ILE A 75 -0.13 0.32 -14.05
N ALA A 76 -0.11 1.35 -13.21
CA ALA A 76 -0.70 2.64 -13.58
C ALA A 76 -0.01 3.24 -14.82
N ASN A 77 1.32 3.22 -14.84
CA ASN A 77 2.08 3.77 -15.97
C ASN A 77 1.79 3.04 -17.28
N GLN A 78 1.80 1.71 -17.23
CA GLN A 78 1.59 0.93 -18.46
C GLN A 78 0.14 0.96 -18.96
N THR A 79 -0.82 1.32 -18.10
CA THR A 79 -2.23 1.43 -18.47
C THR A 79 -2.67 2.88 -18.69
N GLY A 80 -1.76 3.83 -18.60
CA GLY A 80 -2.05 5.25 -18.85
C GLY A 80 -2.85 5.94 -17.75
N ILE A 81 -2.75 5.47 -16.53
CA ILE A 81 -3.49 6.03 -15.40
C ILE A 81 -2.62 7.04 -14.66
N ASP A 82 -3.14 8.24 -14.46
CA ASP A 82 -2.57 9.24 -13.56
C ASP A 82 -3.08 8.97 -12.15
N LEU A 83 -2.22 8.39 -11.31
CA LEU A 83 -2.59 7.98 -9.95
C LEU A 83 -2.90 9.18 -9.05
N GLU A 84 -2.27 10.31 -9.27
CA GLU A 84 -2.55 11.50 -8.45
C GLU A 84 -4.00 11.94 -8.62
N THR A 85 -4.45 12.03 -9.87
CA THR A 85 -5.85 12.35 -10.19
C THR A 85 -6.80 11.24 -9.69
N ALA A 86 -6.46 9.98 -9.95
CA ALA A 86 -7.29 8.85 -9.53
C ALA A 86 -7.43 8.79 -8.01
N PHE A 87 -6.34 9.01 -7.28
CA PHE A 87 -6.35 8.98 -5.82
C PHE A 87 -7.13 10.15 -5.24
N SER A 88 -6.97 11.35 -5.81
CA SER A 88 -7.74 12.53 -5.39
C SER A 88 -9.25 12.29 -5.55
N LYS A 89 -9.67 11.74 -6.69
CA LYS A 89 -11.08 11.40 -6.92
C LYS A 89 -11.56 10.32 -5.95
N ASN A 90 -10.71 9.35 -5.67
CA ASN A 90 -11.04 8.28 -4.74
C ASN A 90 -11.28 8.80 -3.32
N ILE A 91 -10.44 9.74 -2.87
CA ILE A 91 -10.62 10.38 -1.57
C ILE A 91 -11.93 11.16 -1.52
N GLN A 92 -12.23 11.94 -2.57
CA GLN A 92 -13.49 12.69 -2.65
C GLN A 92 -14.70 11.76 -2.61
N LYS A 93 -14.65 10.66 -3.36
CA LYS A 93 -15.70 9.65 -3.38
C LYS A 93 -15.92 9.05 -1.98
N LYS A 94 -14.84 8.70 -1.30
CA LYS A 94 -14.91 8.16 0.06
C LYS A 94 -15.48 9.18 1.04
N THR A 95 -15.05 10.42 0.94
CA THR A 95 -15.54 11.51 1.80
C THR A 95 -17.05 11.71 1.62
N SER A 96 -17.53 11.78 0.37
CA SER A 96 -18.95 11.95 0.09
C SER A 96 -19.79 10.77 0.57
N ARG A 97 -19.30 9.54 0.29
CA ARG A 97 -20.03 8.32 0.67
C ARG A 97 -20.10 8.13 2.18
N ASP A 98 -18.99 8.41 2.87
CA ASP A 98 -18.83 8.06 4.28
C ASP A 98 -18.90 9.27 5.20
N PHE A 99 -19.37 10.44 4.69
CA PHE A 99 -19.34 11.70 5.42
C PHE A 99 -19.81 11.61 6.87
N ASP A 100 -20.96 10.96 7.10
CA ASP A 100 -21.47 10.77 8.45
C ASP A 100 -21.33 9.33 8.97
N ARG A 101 -21.02 8.40 8.09
CA ARG A 101 -21.08 6.97 8.38
C ARG A 101 -20.20 6.57 9.56
N HIS A 102 -18.94 6.95 9.51
CA HIS A 102 -17.98 6.60 10.57
C HIS A 102 -18.20 7.42 11.83
N GLN A 103 -18.64 8.68 11.68
CA GLN A 103 -18.97 9.52 12.82
C GLN A 103 -20.12 8.95 13.64
N GLN A 104 -21.07 8.28 12.99
CA GLN A 104 -22.24 7.70 13.62
C GLN A 104 -22.01 6.26 14.06
N ASN A 105 -20.89 5.66 13.70
CA ASN A 105 -20.57 4.29 14.07
C ASN A 105 -20.02 4.25 15.49
N TYR A 106 -20.84 3.78 16.44
CA TYR A 106 -20.43 3.72 17.83
C TYR A 106 -19.21 2.83 18.07
N LYS A 107 -18.98 1.82 17.21
CA LYS A 107 -17.83 0.93 17.34
C LYS A 107 -16.51 1.66 17.19
N LEU A 108 -16.47 2.72 16.38
CA LEU A 108 -15.28 3.52 16.19
C LEU A 108 -15.07 4.55 17.29
N ARG A 109 -16.15 4.94 17.99
CA ARG A 109 -16.09 5.90 19.09
C ARG A 109 -15.82 5.23 20.42
N PHE A 110 -16.11 3.93 20.52
CA PHE A 110 -15.87 3.17 21.73
C PHE A 110 -14.41 2.79 21.81
N GLN A 111 -13.76 3.19 22.91
CA GLN A 111 -12.38 2.83 23.19
C GLN A 111 -12.32 1.78 24.28
N GLU A 112 -11.33 0.89 24.19
CA GLU A 112 -11.08 -0.09 25.23
C GLU A 112 -10.70 0.63 26.54
N PRO A 113 -11.11 0.08 27.69
CA PRO A 113 -10.87 0.76 28.97
C PRO A 113 -9.42 1.11 29.26
N ASN A 114 -8.47 0.31 28.81
CA ASN A 114 -7.06 0.58 29.02
C ASN A 114 -6.50 1.67 28.11
N ASP A 115 -7.24 2.09 27.09
CA ASP A 115 -6.84 3.21 26.23
C ASP A 115 -7.08 4.55 26.91
N GLU A 116 -7.84 4.58 27.99
CA GLU A 116 -8.10 5.80 28.76
C GLU A 116 -6.82 6.43 29.30
N ASN A 117 -5.81 5.63 29.54
CA ASN A 117 -4.53 6.10 30.05
C ASN A 117 -3.62 6.64 28.95
N SER A 118 -4.01 6.49 27.70
CA SER A 118 -3.22 6.97 26.56
C SER A 118 -3.55 8.42 26.19
N VAL A 119 -4.48 9.02 26.88
CA VAL A 119 -4.92 10.39 26.62
C VAL A 119 -3.89 11.40 27.12
#